data_d6afbb3723ad764c997a2c84ee79211b
#
_entry.id   d6afbb3723ad764c997a2c84ee79211b
#
_cell.length_a   1.000
_cell.length_b   1.000
_cell.length_c   1.000
_cell.angle_alpha   90.00
_cell.angle_beta   90.00
_cell.angle_gamma   90.00
#
_symmetry.space_group_name_H-M   'P 1'
#
loop_
_entity.id
_entity.type
_entity.pdbx_description
1 polymer ?
#
loop_
_entity_poly.entity_id
_entity_poly.type
_entity_poly.pdbx_seq_one_letter_code
_entity_poly.pdbx_strand_id
1 'polypeptide(L)'
;MPGSKILASAHYVPNDIVTNDDLAEIMDTSDDWIQSHTGIKTRHISLQGENTSDLATKAAERALAKTSLTAADIDLIIVTTFTPDGLAPSTAALVQRNLKAENAWAYDIMTACAGFVFGLSTADKRSEEHTSDLQS
;
A
#
# COMPACT_ATOMS: atom_id res chain seq x y z
N MET A 1 -23.48 15.32 5.16
CA MET A 1 -22.11 15.45 4.63
C MET A 1 -21.86 14.26 3.71
N PRO A 2 -21.45 14.44 2.47
CA PRO A 2 -21.00 13.32 1.67
C PRO A 2 -19.67 12.83 2.29
N GLY A 3 -19.66 11.63 2.82
CA GLY A 3 -18.48 11.01 3.37
C GLY A 3 -17.82 10.12 2.32
N SER A 4 -16.52 9.85 2.45
CA SER A 4 -15.80 8.91 1.59
C SER A 4 -16.33 7.48 1.77
N LYS A 5 -16.30 6.70 0.70
CA LYS A 5 -16.73 5.31 0.68
C LYS A 5 -15.58 4.41 0.21
N ILE A 6 -15.30 3.36 0.97
CA ILE A 6 -14.39 2.30 0.52
C ILE A 6 -15.14 1.41 -0.48
N LEU A 7 -14.71 1.41 -1.74
CA LEU A 7 -15.31 0.61 -2.80
C LEU A 7 -14.75 -0.81 -2.86
N ALA A 8 -13.44 -0.96 -2.63
CA ALA A 8 -12.78 -2.26 -2.63
C ALA A 8 -11.54 -2.24 -1.74
N SER A 9 -11.12 -3.42 -1.32
CA SER A 9 -9.82 -3.66 -0.71
C SER A 9 -9.18 -4.89 -1.33
N ALA A 10 -7.85 -4.87 -1.43
CA ALA A 10 -7.07 -6.01 -1.89
C ALA A 10 -5.69 -6.00 -1.24
N HIS A 11 -4.98 -7.11 -1.38
CA HIS A 11 -3.60 -7.23 -0.94
C HIS A 11 -2.80 -8.03 -1.98
N TYR A 12 -1.51 -7.85 -1.94
CA TYR A 12 -0.54 -8.70 -2.60
C TYR A 12 0.62 -8.97 -1.62
N VAL A 13 1.10 -10.18 -1.62
CA VAL A 13 2.29 -10.60 -0.88
C VAL A 13 3.19 -11.41 -1.82
N PRO A 14 4.52 -11.33 -1.70
CA PRO A 14 5.45 -12.19 -2.43
C PRO A 14 5.20 -13.66 -2.15
N ASN A 15 5.70 -14.55 -3.02
CA ASN A 15 5.48 -15.98 -2.87
C ASN A 15 6.40 -16.64 -1.83
N ASP A 16 7.56 -16.05 -1.57
CA ASP A 16 8.55 -16.62 -0.66
C ASP A 16 8.11 -16.47 0.79
N ILE A 17 7.95 -17.58 1.48
CA ILE A 17 7.50 -17.65 2.87
C ILE A 17 8.69 -17.96 3.76
N VAL A 18 8.84 -17.20 4.84
CA VAL A 18 9.83 -17.44 5.90
C VAL A 18 9.10 -17.71 7.19
N THR A 19 9.41 -18.82 7.83
CA THR A 19 8.86 -19.23 9.12
C THR A 19 9.61 -18.62 10.30
N ASN A 20 9.09 -18.79 11.51
CA ASN A 20 9.80 -18.40 12.72
C ASN A 20 11.04 -19.25 12.94
N ASP A 21 11.00 -20.52 12.58
CA ASP A 21 12.14 -21.43 12.69
C ASP A 21 13.27 -21.03 11.74
N ASP A 22 12.94 -20.61 10.50
CA ASP A 22 13.93 -20.06 9.57
C ASP A 22 14.63 -18.82 10.14
N LEU A 23 13.89 -17.96 10.87
CA LEU A 23 14.47 -16.81 11.55
C LEU A 23 15.38 -17.22 12.71
N ALA A 24 15.04 -18.26 13.45
CA ALA A 24 15.85 -18.76 14.55
C ALA A 24 17.21 -19.31 14.10
N GLU A 25 17.36 -19.68 12.82
CA GLU A 25 18.66 -20.08 12.24
C GLU A 25 19.63 -18.90 12.09
N ILE A 26 19.12 -17.66 11.96
CA ILE A 26 19.92 -16.48 11.64
C ILE A 26 19.94 -15.40 12.73
N MET A 27 19.10 -15.53 13.76
CA MET A 27 19.04 -14.59 14.89
C MET A 27 18.62 -15.30 16.18
N ASP A 28 18.95 -14.70 17.32
CA ASP A 28 18.58 -15.20 18.65
C ASP A 28 17.07 -14.97 18.91
N THR A 29 16.26 -15.94 18.53
CA THR A 29 14.80 -15.94 18.70
C THR A 29 14.25 -17.37 18.70
N SER A 30 12.94 -17.53 18.89
CA SER A 30 12.23 -18.80 18.79
C SER A 30 10.79 -18.60 18.30
N ASP A 31 10.18 -19.66 17.77
CA ASP A 31 8.78 -19.64 17.39
C ASP A 31 7.86 -19.27 18.56
N ASP A 32 8.10 -19.84 19.74
CA ASP A 32 7.34 -19.57 20.96
C ASP A 32 7.43 -18.08 21.36
N TRP A 33 8.65 -17.50 21.28
CA TRP A 33 8.86 -16.09 21.60
C TRP A 33 8.11 -15.18 20.64
N ILE A 34 8.27 -15.42 19.34
CA ILE A 34 7.62 -14.60 18.30
C ILE A 34 6.09 -14.70 18.38
N GLN A 35 5.56 -15.91 18.51
CA GLN A 35 4.11 -16.10 18.59
C GLN A 35 3.51 -15.48 19.85
N SER A 36 4.15 -15.64 21.02
CA SER A 36 3.64 -15.08 22.28
C SER A 36 3.62 -13.55 22.28
N HIS A 37 4.55 -12.89 21.57
CA HIS A 37 4.65 -11.43 21.52
C HIS A 37 3.89 -10.79 20.37
N THR A 38 3.72 -11.47 19.25
CA THR A 38 3.19 -10.90 18.01
C THR A 38 2.02 -11.68 17.39
N GLY A 39 1.88 -12.95 17.73
CA GLY A 39 0.95 -13.87 17.07
C GLY A 39 1.37 -14.26 15.64
N ILE A 40 2.53 -13.82 15.16
CA ILE A 40 3.00 -14.05 13.79
C ILE A 40 3.65 -15.43 13.69
N LYS A 41 3.22 -16.24 12.73
CA LYS A 41 3.78 -17.56 12.43
C LYS A 41 4.73 -17.54 11.23
N THR A 42 4.38 -16.76 10.22
CA THR A 42 5.13 -16.66 8.96
C THR A 42 5.13 -15.23 8.45
N ARG A 43 6.06 -14.89 7.55
CA ARG A 43 6.07 -13.65 6.76
C ARG A 43 6.41 -13.97 5.33
N HIS A 44 5.98 -13.09 4.43
CA HIS A 44 6.36 -13.14 3.04
C HIS A 44 7.50 -12.16 2.80
N ILE A 45 8.51 -12.60 2.05
CA ILE A 45 9.69 -11.80 1.73
C ILE A 45 9.87 -11.75 0.22
N SER A 46 10.21 -10.58 -0.32
CA SER A 46 10.56 -10.42 -1.72
C SER A 46 12.01 -10.85 -1.95
N LEU A 47 12.23 -12.11 -2.29
CA LEU A 47 13.53 -12.64 -2.70
C LEU A 47 13.81 -12.48 -4.20
N GLN A 48 12.78 -12.22 -5.00
CA GLN A 48 12.84 -12.12 -6.46
C GLN A 48 13.10 -10.69 -6.97
N GLY A 49 13.45 -9.76 -6.08
CA GLY A 49 13.77 -8.38 -6.45
C GLY A 49 12.55 -7.49 -6.70
N GLU A 50 11.38 -7.83 -6.20
CA GLU A 50 10.20 -6.95 -6.21
C GLU A 50 10.42 -5.80 -5.21
N ASN A 51 10.22 -4.58 -5.67
CA ASN A 51 10.26 -3.38 -4.85
C ASN A 51 8.88 -3.05 -4.25
N THR A 52 8.83 -2.07 -3.35
CA THR A 52 7.58 -1.61 -2.75
C THR A 52 6.57 -1.16 -3.80
N SER A 53 7.02 -0.47 -4.86
CA SER A 53 6.13 -0.06 -5.96
C SER A 53 5.53 -1.24 -6.73
N ASP A 54 6.28 -2.33 -6.91
CA ASP A 54 5.78 -3.53 -7.61
C ASP A 54 4.69 -4.21 -6.78
N LEU A 55 4.91 -4.36 -5.47
CA LEU A 55 3.95 -4.94 -4.54
C LEU A 55 2.67 -4.09 -4.48
N ALA A 56 2.82 -2.77 -4.35
CA ALA A 56 1.71 -1.83 -4.30
C ALA A 56 0.92 -1.82 -5.61
N THR A 57 1.58 -1.86 -6.77
CA THR A 57 0.93 -1.94 -8.08
C THR A 57 0.06 -3.19 -8.19
N LYS A 58 0.59 -4.37 -7.84
CA LYS A 58 -0.17 -5.62 -7.89
C LYS A 58 -1.37 -5.63 -6.94
N ALA A 59 -1.23 -5.03 -5.76
CA ALA A 59 -2.34 -4.86 -4.83
C ALA A 59 -3.42 -3.92 -5.39
N ALA A 60 -3.01 -2.80 -6.01
CA ALA A 60 -3.92 -1.83 -6.63
C ALA A 60 -4.66 -2.43 -7.84
N GLU A 61 -3.98 -3.16 -8.71
CA GLU A 61 -4.62 -3.89 -9.82
C GLU A 61 -5.70 -4.86 -9.33
N ARG A 62 -5.41 -5.61 -8.26
CA ARG A 62 -6.39 -6.51 -7.64
C ARG A 62 -7.57 -5.76 -7.00
N ALA A 63 -7.34 -4.56 -6.48
CA ALA A 63 -8.43 -3.74 -5.93
C ALA A 63 -9.30 -3.18 -7.05
N LEU A 64 -8.71 -2.64 -8.13
CA LEU A 64 -9.43 -2.14 -9.30
C LEU A 64 -10.27 -3.24 -9.96
N ALA A 65 -9.74 -4.46 -10.08
CA ALA A 65 -10.45 -5.60 -10.65
C ALA A 65 -11.74 -6.00 -9.90
N LYS A 66 -11.92 -5.50 -8.67
CA LYS A 66 -13.15 -5.71 -7.87
C LYS A 66 -14.17 -4.57 -8.04
N THR A 67 -13.89 -3.60 -8.88
CA THR A 67 -14.73 -2.43 -9.12
C THR A 67 -15.05 -2.32 -10.61
N SER A 68 -15.90 -1.36 -10.96
CA SER A 68 -16.11 -0.95 -12.35
C SER A 68 -15.16 0.16 -12.81
N LEU A 69 -14.23 0.61 -11.95
CA LEU A 69 -13.28 1.67 -12.24
C LEU A 69 -12.09 1.14 -13.01
N THR A 70 -11.49 2.03 -13.81
CA THR A 70 -10.24 1.83 -14.54
C THR A 70 -9.13 2.71 -13.94
N ALA A 71 -7.90 2.52 -14.37
CA ALA A 71 -6.80 3.40 -13.95
C ALA A 71 -7.01 4.87 -14.35
N ALA A 72 -7.75 5.13 -15.42
CA ALA A 72 -8.07 6.49 -15.88
C ALA A 72 -9.04 7.23 -14.95
N ASP A 73 -9.79 6.50 -14.12
CA ASP A 73 -10.75 7.06 -13.16
C ASP A 73 -10.10 7.37 -11.80
N ILE A 74 -8.79 7.16 -11.66
CA ILE A 74 -8.06 7.41 -10.42
C ILE A 74 -7.51 8.83 -10.43
N ASP A 75 -7.93 9.64 -9.47
CA ASP A 75 -7.48 11.03 -9.28
C ASP A 75 -6.31 11.16 -8.32
N LEU A 76 -6.13 10.20 -7.41
CA LEU A 76 -5.12 10.26 -6.37
C LEU A 76 -4.59 8.87 -6.01
N ILE A 77 -3.26 8.77 -5.92
CA ILE A 77 -2.54 7.61 -5.39
C ILE A 77 -1.70 8.07 -4.21
N ILE A 78 -1.97 7.49 -3.04
CA ILE A 78 -1.17 7.68 -1.84
C ILE A 78 -0.53 6.35 -1.48
N VAL A 79 0.79 6.31 -1.43
CA VAL A 79 1.53 5.16 -0.89
C VAL A 79 2.03 5.50 0.51
N THR A 80 1.60 4.72 1.50
CA THR A 80 2.07 4.88 2.86
C THR A 80 3.12 3.83 3.15
N THR A 81 4.38 4.22 3.08
CA THR A 81 5.51 3.31 3.25
C THR A 81 6.64 3.94 4.05
N PHE A 82 7.33 3.12 4.84
CA PHE A 82 8.58 3.47 5.50
C PHE A 82 9.80 3.00 4.71
N THR A 83 9.58 2.16 3.69
CA THR A 83 10.59 1.59 2.81
C THR A 83 10.27 1.92 1.35
N PRO A 84 10.39 3.20 0.94
CA PRO A 84 10.18 3.58 -0.46
C PRO A 84 11.23 2.93 -1.37
N ASP A 85 10.93 2.85 -2.66
CA ASP A 85 11.89 2.34 -3.67
C ASP A 85 13.16 3.19 -3.72
N GLY A 86 13.03 4.50 -3.48
CA GLY A 86 14.11 5.46 -3.45
C GLY A 86 13.62 6.84 -2.99
N LEU A 87 14.53 7.81 -2.93
CA LEU A 87 14.19 9.18 -2.55
C LEU A 87 13.38 9.90 -3.63
N ALA A 88 13.64 9.62 -4.89
CA ALA A 88 12.95 10.19 -6.04
C ALA A 88 13.12 9.25 -7.26
N PRO A 89 12.07 9.05 -8.07
CA PRO A 89 10.69 9.51 -7.86
C PRO A 89 10.04 8.86 -6.63
N SER A 90 8.91 9.41 -6.14
CA SER A 90 8.15 8.78 -5.06
C SER A 90 7.65 7.39 -5.47
N THR A 91 7.48 6.49 -4.51
CA THR A 91 6.92 5.15 -4.76
C THR A 91 5.53 5.24 -5.38
N ALA A 92 4.70 6.20 -4.94
CA ALA A 92 3.39 6.46 -5.52
C ALA A 92 3.47 6.87 -7.00
N ALA A 93 4.47 7.66 -7.41
CA ALA A 93 4.67 8.01 -8.82
C ALA A 93 5.07 6.79 -9.67
N LEU A 94 5.83 5.85 -9.09
CA LEU A 94 6.14 4.58 -9.76
C LEU A 94 4.88 3.72 -9.91
N VAL A 95 4.04 3.64 -8.88
CA VAL A 95 2.75 2.94 -8.94
C VAL A 95 1.83 3.58 -9.98
N GLN A 96 1.75 4.91 -10.01
CA GLN A 96 0.99 5.67 -11.02
C GLN A 96 1.40 5.29 -12.45
N ARG A 97 2.71 5.31 -12.71
CA ARG A 97 3.29 4.92 -14.00
C ARG A 97 2.93 3.46 -14.35
N ASN A 98 3.10 2.55 -13.41
CA ASN A 98 2.87 1.13 -13.63
C ASN A 98 1.40 0.82 -13.92
N LEU A 99 0.48 1.48 -13.23
CA LEU A 99 -0.97 1.39 -13.45
C LEU A 99 -1.43 2.14 -14.70
N LYS A 100 -0.61 3.05 -15.25
CA LYS A 100 -1.01 4.00 -16.30
C LYS A 100 -2.16 4.93 -15.86
N ALA A 101 -2.16 5.34 -14.61
CA ALA A 101 -3.14 6.25 -14.03
C ALA A 101 -2.74 7.70 -14.34
N GLU A 102 -2.87 8.11 -15.61
CA GLU A 102 -2.32 9.37 -16.13
C GLU A 102 -2.96 10.61 -15.50
N ASN A 103 -4.19 10.50 -15.01
CA ASN A 103 -4.93 11.60 -14.38
C ASN A 103 -4.62 11.75 -12.88
N ALA A 104 -3.97 10.79 -12.26
CA ALA A 104 -3.78 10.77 -10.83
C ALA A 104 -2.67 11.71 -10.36
N TRP A 105 -2.86 12.35 -9.23
CA TRP A 105 -1.78 12.87 -8.41
C TRP A 105 -1.17 11.74 -7.60
N ALA A 106 0.13 11.78 -7.33
CA ALA A 106 0.81 10.69 -6.65
C ALA A 106 1.88 11.20 -5.68
N TYR A 107 1.81 10.78 -4.42
CA TYR A 107 2.82 11.08 -3.41
C TYR A 107 2.85 10.05 -2.29
N ASP A 108 3.98 9.97 -1.60
CA ASP A 108 4.18 9.08 -0.46
C ASP A 108 3.91 9.80 0.86
N ILE A 109 3.43 9.03 1.84
CA ILE A 109 3.34 9.44 3.25
C ILE A 109 4.20 8.50 4.08
N MET A 110 5.14 9.05 4.84
CA MET A 110 6.04 8.31 5.70
C MET A 110 5.71 8.58 7.17
N THR A 111 4.84 7.77 7.73
CA THR A 111 4.39 7.86 9.13
C THR A 111 4.42 6.50 9.84
N ALA A 112 5.30 5.61 9.39
CA ALA A 112 5.50 4.28 9.95
C ALA A 112 4.15 3.54 10.20
N CYS A 113 3.95 3.02 11.41
CA CYS A 113 2.75 2.23 11.77
C CYS A 113 1.43 3.00 11.67
N ALA A 114 1.46 4.34 11.68
CA ALA A 114 0.28 5.18 11.51
C ALA A 114 -0.08 5.47 10.03
N GLY A 115 0.70 4.96 9.07
CA GLY A 115 0.59 5.27 7.64
C GLY A 115 -0.82 5.10 7.09
N PHE A 116 -1.45 3.98 7.37
CA PHE A 116 -2.81 3.72 6.86
C PHE A 116 -3.82 4.77 7.32
N VAL A 117 -3.80 5.13 8.60
CA VAL A 117 -4.74 6.12 9.17
C VAL A 117 -4.51 7.50 8.57
N PHE A 118 -3.25 7.94 8.44
CA PHE A 118 -2.92 9.21 7.81
C PHE A 118 -3.25 9.22 6.32
N GLY A 119 -2.97 8.15 5.60
CA GLY A 119 -3.31 8.02 4.20
C GLY A 119 -4.82 8.10 3.96
N LEU A 120 -5.60 7.38 4.76
CA LEU A 120 -7.06 7.39 4.67
C LEU A 120 -7.65 8.76 5.01
N SER A 121 -7.16 9.40 6.08
CA SER A 121 -7.60 10.75 6.47
C SER A 121 -7.28 11.78 5.38
N THR A 122 -6.10 11.68 4.75
CA THR A 122 -5.71 12.58 3.67
C THR A 122 -6.57 12.36 2.43
N ALA A 123 -6.83 11.11 2.06
CA ALA A 123 -7.70 10.79 0.93
C ALA A 123 -9.14 11.29 1.15
N ASP A 124 -9.67 11.15 2.36
CA ASP A 124 -11.00 11.64 2.73
C ASP A 124 -11.10 13.16 2.55
N LYS A 125 -10.14 13.92 3.07
CA LYS A 125 -10.12 15.39 2.94
C LYS A 125 -9.98 15.86 1.48
N ARG A 126 -9.13 15.21 0.69
CA ARG A 126 -8.99 15.52 -0.73
C ARG A 126 -10.26 15.20 -1.52
N SER A 127 -11.00 14.16 -1.15
CA SER A 127 -12.28 13.82 -1.75
C SER A 127 -13.36 14.88 -1.46
N GLU A 128 -13.36 15.47 -0.26
CA GLU A 128 -14.27 16.57 0.10
C GLU A 128 -13.99 17.85 -0.70
N GLU A 129 -12.71 18.21 -0.92
CA GLU A 129 -12.32 19.38 -1.71
C GLU A 129 -12.81 19.27 -3.15
N HIS A 130 -12.65 18.14 -3.80
CA HIS A 130 -13.14 17.91 -5.16
C HIS A 130 -14.66 18.06 -5.31
N THR A 131 -15.41 17.73 -4.27
CA THR A 131 -16.87 17.84 -4.28
C THR A 131 -17.33 19.29 -4.12
N SER A 132 -16.57 20.14 -3.42
CA SER A 132 -16.88 21.56 -3.24
C SER A 132 -16.64 22.40 -4.49
N ASP A 133 -15.62 22.05 -5.29
CA ASP A 133 -15.28 22.76 -6.54
C ASP A 133 -16.32 22.54 -7.65
N LEU A 134 -17.07 21.44 -7.61
CA LEU A 134 -18.16 21.15 -8.54
C LEU A 134 -19.48 21.84 -8.17
N GLN A 135 -19.57 22.51 -7.02
CA GLN A 135 -20.75 23.25 -6.56
C GLN A 135 -20.62 24.79 -6.70
N SER A 136 -19.50 25.26 -7.18
CA SER A 136 -19.26 26.68 -7.50
C SER A 136 -19.38 26.93 -9.00
#